data_739d06122471936c6bf0eb9685a0bbdd
#
_entry.id   739d06122471936c6bf0eb9685a0bbdd
#
_cell.length_a   1.000
_cell.length_b   1.000
_cell.length_c   1.000
_cell.angle_alpha   90.00
_cell.angle_beta   90.00
_cell.angle_gamma   90.00
#
_symmetry.space_group_name_H-M   'P 1'
#
loop_
_entity.id
_entity.type
_entity.pdbx_description
1 polymer ?
#
loop_
_entity_poly.entity_id
_entity_poly.type
_entity_poly.pdbx_seq_one_letter_code
_entity_poly.pdbx_strand_id
1 'polypeptide(L)'
;MKKIIIIFLTFALNFTSAQSLIKVDITRGNLDPLPIAISPLHVDTASEKSDLFDINKLGIEISKIIEKNAKSTGLFNPLNKDAFVQKPDIAHLKPRFEDWRLIKAQALVTGKLLVKDNKLKVEFRLWDLTAAKEMLALSFTTTPANWRRVAHIISDKVYERLTGEGGYFDTRIIYVSETGPKDQRVKKLALMDQDGYNTKYLTLGNELVLTPRFNPANQLVTYLSYFRNLPRVYLLDIETGIQEVVGNFPGMTFAPRFSPDGK
;
A
#
# COMPACT_ATOMS: atom_id res chain seq x y z
N MET A 1 47.41 -58.74 -24.72
CA MET A 1 46.14 -58.75 -23.96
C MET A 1 45.88 -57.34 -23.42
N LYS A 2 45.08 -56.54 -24.13
CA LYS A 2 44.75 -55.14 -23.71
C LYS A 2 43.51 -55.18 -22.84
N LYS A 3 43.62 -54.76 -21.58
CA LYS A 3 42.47 -54.59 -20.67
C LYS A 3 41.80 -53.24 -20.98
N ILE A 4 40.55 -53.31 -21.46
CA ILE A 4 39.70 -52.12 -21.67
C ILE A 4 39.01 -51.84 -20.33
N ILE A 5 39.34 -50.71 -19.71
CA ILE A 5 38.64 -50.21 -18.55
C ILE A 5 37.50 -49.35 -19.07
N ILE A 6 36.26 -49.81 -18.89
CA ILE A 6 35.02 -49.07 -19.14
C ILE A 6 34.73 -48.21 -17.90
N ILE A 7 34.97 -46.89 -17.98
CA ILE A 7 34.55 -45.94 -16.95
C ILE A 7 33.10 -45.60 -17.23
N PHE A 8 32.19 -46.12 -16.37
CA PHE A 8 30.78 -45.70 -16.34
C PHE A 8 30.69 -44.31 -15.66
N LEU A 9 30.60 -43.28 -16.46
CA LEU A 9 30.35 -41.91 -16.00
C LEU A 9 28.84 -41.78 -15.69
N THR A 10 28.43 -42.04 -14.47
CA THR A 10 27.06 -41.72 -14.00
C THR A 10 26.90 -40.23 -13.88
N PHE A 11 26.36 -39.58 -14.92
CA PHE A 11 25.92 -38.21 -14.91
C PHE A 11 24.59 -38.14 -14.10
N ALA A 12 24.70 -37.85 -12.81
CA ALA A 12 23.54 -37.59 -11.98
C ALA A 12 22.92 -36.24 -12.43
N LEU A 13 21.91 -36.31 -13.29
CA LEU A 13 21.04 -35.18 -13.63
C LEU A 13 20.26 -34.77 -12.36
N ASN A 14 20.79 -33.81 -11.63
CA ASN A 14 20.01 -33.10 -10.63
C ASN A 14 18.94 -32.26 -11.35
N PHE A 15 17.76 -32.82 -11.55
CA PHE A 15 16.56 -32.07 -11.86
C PHE A 15 16.18 -31.23 -10.63
N THR A 16 16.74 -30.06 -10.51
CA THR A 16 16.16 -29.02 -9.66
C THR A 16 14.84 -28.65 -10.30
N SER A 17 13.74 -29.17 -9.76
CA SER A 17 12.40 -28.68 -10.09
C SER A 17 12.38 -27.22 -9.68
N ALA A 18 12.53 -26.32 -10.65
CA ALA A 18 12.25 -24.91 -10.46
C ALA A 18 10.74 -24.77 -10.18
N GLN A 19 10.35 -24.88 -8.91
CA GLN A 19 9.00 -24.54 -8.51
C GLN A 19 8.79 -23.06 -8.83
N SER A 20 8.01 -22.78 -9.88
CA SER A 20 7.64 -21.41 -10.22
C SER A 20 6.84 -20.83 -9.06
N LEU A 21 7.39 -19.80 -8.42
CA LEU A 21 6.65 -19.01 -7.44
C LEU A 21 5.43 -18.39 -8.13
N ILE A 22 4.32 -18.29 -7.39
CA ILE A 22 3.10 -17.62 -7.86
C ILE A 22 3.47 -16.20 -8.33
N LYS A 23 3.09 -15.90 -9.57
CA LYS A 23 3.20 -14.57 -10.18
C LYS A 23 1.92 -14.28 -10.98
N VAL A 24 1.34 -13.11 -10.74
CA VAL A 24 0.19 -12.62 -11.51
C VAL A 24 0.71 -11.96 -12.79
N ASP A 25 0.27 -12.43 -13.95
CA ASP A 25 0.59 -11.82 -15.24
C ASP A 25 -0.44 -10.73 -15.56
N ILE A 26 -0.04 -9.47 -15.44
CA ILE A 26 -0.91 -8.31 -15.67
C ILE A 26 -1.05 -7.92 -17.15
N THR A 27 -0.35 -8.59 -18.05
CA THR A 27 -0.34 -8.26 -19.49
C THR A 27 -1.49 -8.90 -20.26
N ARG A 28 -2.19 -9.87 -19.70
CA ARG A 28 -3.31 -10.58 -20.33
C ARG A 28 -4.64 -9.93 -20.02
N GLY A 29 -5.45 -9.68 -21.03
CA GLY A 29 -6.71 -8.93 -20.94
C GLY A 29 -7.89 -9.65 -20.28
N ASN A 30 -7.77 -10.90 -19.85
CA ASN A 30 -8.80 -11.64 -19.12
C ASN A 30 -8.13 -12.59 -18.12
N LEU A 31 -7.98 -12.13 -16.88
CA LEU A 31 -7.37 -12.90 -15.80
C LEU A 31 -8.44 -13.29 -14.80
N ASP A 32 -8.48 -14.56 -14.43
CA ASP A 32 -9.18 -14.95 -13.21
C ASP A 32 -8.39 -14.37 -12.02
N PRO A 33 -9.04 -13.54 -11.18
CA PRO A 33 -8.33 -12.92 -10.05
C PRO A 33 -7.76 -13.96 -9.10
N LEU A 34 -6.49 -13.80 -8.70
CA LEU A 34 -5.78 -14.71 -7.81
C LEU A 34 -6.49 -14.81 -6.44
N PRO A 35 -6.97 -16.01 -6.02
CA PRO A 35 -7.57 -16.18 -4.70
C PRO A 35 -6.51 -15.98 -3.60
N ILE A 36 -6.68 -14.93 -2.79
CA ILE A 36 -5.77 -14.58 -1.70
C ILE A 36 -6.49 -14.60 -0.36
N ALA A 37 -5.91 -15.27 0.62
CA ALA A 37 -6.37 -15.19 2.00
C ALA A 37 -5.57 -14.12 2.75
N ILE A 38 -6.29 -13.23 3.44
CA ILE A 38 -5.68 -12.18 4.25
C ILE A 38 -6.16 -12.38 5.69
N SER A 39 -5.32 -13.05 6.49
CA SER A 39 -5.63 -13.31 7.89
C SER A 39 -5.60 -12.00 8.69
N PRO A 40 -6.51 -11.80 9.66
CA PRO A 40 -6.31 -10.77 10.66
C PRO A 40 -4.91 -10.89 11.28
N LEU A 41 -4.26 -9.76 11.55
CA LEU A 41 -2.97 -9.79 12.22
C LEU A 41 -3.15 -10.14 13.69
N HIS A 42 -2.31 -11.03 14.20
CA HIS A 42 -2.28 -11.36 15.62
C HIS A 42 -1.82 -10.16 16.44
N VAL A 43 -2.55 -9.82 17.49
CA VAL A 43 -2.14 -8.80 18.45
C VAL A 43 -1.32 -9.47 19.55
N ASP A 44 -0.06 -9.09 19.69
CA ASP A 44 0.82 -9.61 20.72
C ASP A 44 0.27 -9.26 22.11
N THR A 45 0.25 -10.22 23.03
CA THR A 45 -0.27 -10.05 24.40
C THR A 45 0.49 -9.02 25.24
N ALA A 46 1.73 -8.70 24.85
CA ALA A 46 2.54 -7.65 25.44
C ALA A 46 2.18 -6.24 24.96
N SER A 47 1.16 -6.09 24.10
CA SER A 47 0.72 -4.80 23.59
C SER A 47 0.04 -3.96 24.68
N GLU A 48 0.45 -2.69 24.74
CA GLU A 48 -0.13 -1.68 25.63
C GLU A 48 -1.44 -1.13 25.06
N LYS A 49 -2.31 -0.63 25.93
CA LYS A 49 -3.54 0.07 25.51
C LYS A 49 -3.18 1.36 24.78
N SER A 50 -4.02 1.75 23.84
CA SER A 50 -3.90 3.00 23.10
C SER A 50 -5.21 3.78 23.21
N ASP A 51 -5.11 5.10 23.39
CA ASP A 51 -6.28 6.00 23.37
C ASP A 51 -6.74 6.31 21.94
N LEU A 52 -5.92 5.98 20.92
CA LEU A 52 -6.20 6.28 19.51
C LEU A 52 -7.13 5.24 18.86
N PHE A 53 -7.12 4.00 19.37
CA PHE A 53 -7.89 2.89 18.80
C PHE A 53 -7.98 1.70 19.77
N ASP A 54 -8.94 0.81 19.53
CA ASP A 54 -9.05 -0.47 20.22
C ASP A 54 -7.97 -1.43 19.69
N ILE A 55 -6.94 -1.67 20.50
CA ILE A 55 -5.81 -2.54 20.13
C ILE A 55 -6.26 -3.94 19.73
N ASN A 56 -7.32 -4.48 20.37
CA ASN A 56 -7.81 -5.82 20.07
C ASN A 56 -8.43 -5.94 18.67
N LYS A 57 -8.86 -4.81 18.09
CA LYS A 57 -9.42 -4.74 16.74
C LYS A 57 -8.39 -4.34 15.68
N LEU A 58 -7.24 -3.80 16.10
CA LEU A 58 -6.26 -3.22 15.16
C LEU A 58 -5.79 -4.22 14.09
N GLY A 59 -5.54 -5.48 14.48
CA GLY A 59 -5.17 -6.52 13.54
C GLY A 59 -6.23 -6.81 12.48
N ILE A 60 -7.51 -6.72 12.84
CA ILE A 60 -8.64 -6.86 11.93
C ILE A 60 -8.73 -5.64 11.01
N GLU A 61 -8.58 -4.43 11.55
CA GLU A 61 -8.69 -3.20 10.75
C GLU A 61 -7.55 -3.08 9.73
N ILE A 62 -6.32 -3.44 10.09
CA ILE A 62 -5.19 -3.51 9.14
C ILE A 62 -5.52 -4.50 8.02
N SER A 63 -5.98 -5.71 8.35
CA SER A 63 -6.31 -6.71 7.33
C SER A 63 -7.45 -6.27 6.40
N LYS A 64 -8.45 -5.54 6.89
CA LYS A 64 -9.54 -4.98 6.06
C LYS A 64 -9.03 -3.99 5.02
N ILE A 65 -8.06 -3.14 5.39
CA ILE A 65 -7.45 -2.21 4.42
C ILE A 65 -6.70 -2.99 3.34
N ILE A 66 -5.90 -4.00 3.73
CA ILE A 66 -5.16 -4.84 2.78
C ILE A 66 -6.14 -5.56 1.82
N GLU A 67 -7.25 -6.08 2.34
CA GLU A 67 -8.30 -6.70 1.53
C GLU A 67 -8.92 -5.71 0.54
N LYS A 68 -9.31 -4.52 1.01
CA LYS A 68 -9.89 -3.46 0.17
C LYS A 68 -8.92 -3.08 -0.95
N ASN A 69 -7.65 -2.89 -0.62
CA ASN A 69 -6.59 -2.57 -1.58
C ASN A 69 -6.41 -3.71 -2.60
N ALA A 70 -6.28 -4.95 -2.16
CA ALA A 70 -6.15 -6.11 -3.04
C ALA A 70 -7.34 -6.21 -4.00
N LYS A 71 -8.56 -6.10 -3.47
CA LYS A 71 -9.80 -6.18 -4.26
C LYS A 71 -9.90 -5.06 -5.30
N SER A 72 -9.46 -3.84 -4.98
CA SER A 72 -9.55 -2.67 -5.88
C SER A 72 -8.71 -2.81 -7.15
N THR A 73 -7.71 -3.68 -7.16
CA THR A 73 -6.87 -3.92 -8.35
C THR A 73 -7.56 -4.75 -9.44
N GLY A 74 -8.59 -5.53 -9.07
CA GLY A 74 -9.16 -6.55 -9.96
C GLY A 74 -8.28 -7.77 -10.22
N LEU A 75 -7.02 -7.77 -9.74
CA LEU A 75 -6.06 -8.87 -9.93
C LEU A 75 -6.14 -9.93 -8.82
N PHE A 76 -6.72 -9.57 -7.68
CA PHE A 76 -6.83 -10.43 -6.51
C PHE A 76 -8.28 -10.60 -6.11
N ASN A 77 -8.59 -11.80 -5.63
CA ASN A 77 -9.88 -12.14 -5.04
C ASN A 77 -9.68 -12.50 -3.56
N PRO A 78 -9.82 -11.52 -2.62
CA PRO A 78 -9.76 -11.81 -1.21
C PRO A 78 -10.87 -12.76 -0.78
N LEU A 79 -10.48 -13.84 -0.09
CA LEU A 79 -11.41 -14.87 0.37
C LEU A 79 -12.14 -14.43 1.64
N ASN A 80 -13.37 -14.93 1.82
CA ASN A 80 -14.16 -14.65 3.02
C ASN A 80 -13.47 -15.23 4.26
N LYS A 81 -13.30 -14.42 5.30
CA LYS A 81 -12.70 -14.80 6.59
C LYS A 81 -13.46 -15.89 7.33
N ASP A 82 -14.78 -16.00 7.11
CA ASP A 82 -15.60 -17.04 7.73
C ASP A 82 -15.18 -18.45 7.29
N ALA A 83 -14.48 -18.56 6.15
CA ALA A 83 -13.93 -19.82 5.67
C ALA A 83 -12.58 -20.20 6.32
N PHE A 84 -11.97 -19.31 7.12
CA PHE A 84 -10.63 -19.52 7.68
C PHE A 84 -10.69 -20.47 8.87
N VAL A 85 -10.10 -21.65 8.72
CA VAL A 85 -10.03 -22.67 9.76
C VAL A 85 -8.96 -22.33 10.81
N GLN A 86 -7.83 -21.78 10.35
CA GLN A 86 -6.70 -21.48 11.23
C GLN A 86 -6.81 -20.06 11.79
N LYS A 87 -6.74 -19.96 13.12
CA LYS A 87 -6.80 -18.68 13.83
C LYS A 87 -5.51 -17.85 13.65
N PRO A 88 -5.58 -16.49 13.76
CA PRO A 88 -4.42 -15.61 13.56
C PRO A 88 -3.26 -15.86 14.53
N ASP A 89 -3.53 -16.25 15.78
CA ASP A 89 -2.54 -16.55 16.83
C ASP A 89 -1.63 -17.74 16.48
N ILE A 90 -2.08 -18.62 15.59
CA ILE A 90 -1.31 -19.77 15.10
C ILE A 90 -0.77 -19.47 13.69
N ALA A 91 -1.59 -18.90 12.81
CA ALA A 91 -1.25 -18.67 11.41
C ALA A 91 -0.03 -17.76 11.21
N HIS A 92 0.21 -16.80 12.13
CA HIS A 92 1.35 -15.88 12.04
C HIS A 92 2.71 -16.55 12.30
N LEU A 93 2.75 -17.68 12.98
CA LEU A 93 3.97 -18.45 13.24
C LEU A 93 4.36 -19.26 12.00
N LYS A 94 3.54 -20.25 11.68
CA LYS A 94 3.67 -21.07 10.47
C LYS A 94 2.28 -21.57 10.06
N PRO A 95 1.80 -21.23 8.85
CA PRO A 95 0.49 -21.69 8.40
C PRO A 95 0.50 -23.21 8.16
N ARG A 96 -0.62 -23.84 8.45
CA ARG A 96 -0.90 -25.21 7.99
C ARG A 96 -1.42 -25.11 6.56
N PHE A 97 -0.56 -25.29 5.59
CA PHE A 97 -0.84 -25.05 4.17
C PHE A 97 -2.08 -25.77 3.65
N GLU A 98 -2.34 -26.99 4.14
CA GLU A 98 -3.49 -27.79 3.73
C GLU A 98 -4.83 -27.13 4.09
N ASP A 99 -4.95 -26.54 5.27
CA ASP A 99 -6.18 -25.84 5.70
C ASP A 99 -6.55 -24.68 4.73
N TRP A 100 -5.53 -23.99 4.24
CA TRP A 100 -5.72 -22.87 3.31
C TRP A 100 -5.97 -23.33 1.87
N ARG A 101 -5.39 -24.46 1.47
CA ARG A 101 -5.67 -25.08 0.15
C ARG A 101 -7.10 -25.60 0.04
N LEU A 102 -7.68 -26.11 1.12
CA LEU A 102 -9.08 -26.57 1.15
C LEU A 102 -10.05 -25.47 0.75
N ILE A 103 -9.79 -24.23 1.10
CA ILE A 103 -10.57 -23.05 0.72
C ILE A 103 -10.13 -22.44 -0.62
N LYS A 104 -9.27 -23.14 -1.38
CA LYS A 104 -8.73 -22.74 -2.69
C LYS A 104 -7.90 -21.45 -2.67
N ALA A 105 -7.34 -21.07 -1.53
CA ALA A 105 -6.38 -19.97 -1.47
C ALA A 105 -5.09 -20.37 -2.20
N GLN A 106 -4.52 -19.45 -2.98
CA GLN A 106 -3.22 -19.63 -3.65
C GLN A 106 -2.13 -18.83 -2.93
N ALA A 107 -2.46 -17.65 -2.40
CA ALA A 107 -1.58 -16.85 -1.59
C ALA A 107 -2.21 -16.58 -0.22
N LEU A 108 -1.36 -16.38 0.80
CA LEU A 108 -1.81 -16.07 2.17
C LEU A 108 -0.94 -14.96 2.76
N VAL A 109 -1.59 -13.94 3.30
CA VAL A 109 -0.96 -12.91 4.14
C VAL A 109 -1.26 -13.22 5.60
N THR A 110 -0.20 -13.32 6.41
CA THR A 110 -0.27 -13.47 7.86
C THR A 110 0.62 -12.43 8.53
N GLY A 111 0.42 -12.20 9.83
CA GLY A 111 1.31 -11.31 10.56
C GLY A 111 0.93 -11.14 12.02
N LYS A 112 1.74 -10.36 12.71
CA LYS A 112 1.49 -9.95 14.08
C LYS A 112 1.81 -8.48 14.28
N LEU A 113 1.24 -7.89 15.32
CA LEU A 113 1.54 -6.52 15.73
C LEU A 113 1.79 -6.43 17.23
N LEU A 114 2.62 -5.47 17.61
CA LEU A 114 2.94 -5.11 18.98
C LEU A 114 2.90 -3.59 19.11
N VAL A 115 2.15 -3.08 20.09
CA VAL A 115 2.19 -1.67 20.48
C VAL A 115 2.88 -1.57 21.85
N LYS A 116 4.01 -0.91 21.90
CA LYS A 116 4.79 -0.73 23.12
C LYS A 116 5.63 0.55 23.05
N ASP A 117 5.79 1.25 24.18
CA ASP A 117 6.60 2.48 24.27
C ASP A 117 6.24 3.51 23.19
N ASN A 118 4.95 3.74 22.95
CA ASN A 118 4.42 4.59 21.87
C ASN A 118 4.91 4.24 20.48
N LYS A 119 5.25 2.98 20.23
CA LYS A 119 5.65 2.43 18.92
C LYS A 119 4.71 1.31 18.52
N LEU A 120 4.36 1.29 17.24
CA LEU A 120 3.67 0.19 16.59
C LEU A 120 4.68 -0.58 15.74
N LYS A 121 4.92 -1.84 16.09
CA LYS A 121 5.68 -2.79 15.27
C LYS A 121 4.70 -3.75 14.60
N VAL A 122 4.80 -3.87 13.28
CA VAL A 122 3.99 -4.81 12.48
C VAL A 122 4.93 -5.71 11.70
N GLU A 123 4.80 -7.00 11.89
CA GLU A 123 5.48 -8.03 11.13
C GLU A 123 4.47 -8.75 10.24
N PHE A 124 4.75 -8.91 8.96
CA PHE A 124 3.91 -9.68 8.07
C PHE A 124 4.71 -10.64 7.20
N ARG A 125 4.02 -11.69 6.74
CA ARG A 125 4.54 -12.68 5.81
C ARG A 125 3.54 -12.93 4.70
N LEU A 126 4.07 -13.10 3.50
CA LEU A 126 3.34 -13.57 2.34
C LEU A 126 3.79 -14.99 2.00
N TRP A 127 2.84 -15.88 1.84
CA TRP A 127 3.07 -17.30 1.58
C TRP A 127 2.53 -17.70 0.21
N ASP A 128 3.29 -18.49 -0.52
CA ASP A 128 2.81 -19.29 -1.64
C ASP A 128 2.25 -20.62 -1.09
N LEU A 129 0.94 -20.78 -1.18
CA LEU A 129 0.26 -21.96 -0.65
C LEU A 129 0.44 -23.19 -1.56
N THR A 130 0.68 -22.98 -2.87
CA THR A 130 0.95 -24.07 -3.82
C THR A 130 2.32 -24.66 -3.58
N ALA A 131 3.34 -23.81 -3.51
CA ALA A 131 4.72 -24.23 -3.25
C ALA A 131 5.01 -24.51 -1.75
N ALA A 132 4.08 -24.19 -0.84
CA ALA A 132 4.22 -24.28 0.62
C ALA A 132 5.46 -23.51 1.13
N LYS A 133 5.69 -22.30 0.59
CA LYS A 133 6.91 -21.50 0.81
C LYS A 133 6.61 -20.06 1.18
N GLU A 134 7.44 -19.49 2.04
CA GLU A 134 7.44 -18.05 2.30
C GLU A 134 8.00 -17.30 1.08
N MET A 135 7.25 -16.31 0.61
CA MET A 135 7.63 -15.44 -0.51
C MET A 135 8.26 -14.15 -0.04
N LEU A 136 7.81 -13.63 1.11
CA LEU A 136 8.23 -12.35 1.66
C LEU A 136 7.96 -12.31 3.17
N ALA A 137 8.92 -11.78 3.93
CA ALA A 137 8.76 -11.45 5.35
C ALA A 137 9.37 -10.07 5.62
N LEU A 138 8.58 -9.15 6.14
CA LEU A 138 9.01 -7.79 6.47
C LEU A 138 8.46 -7.35 7.82
N SER A 139 9.16 -6.38 8.42
CA SER A 139 8.76 -5.73 9.68
C SER A 139 8.84 -4.21 9.52
N PHE A 140 7.82 -3.52 10.01
CA PHE A 140 7.75 -2.06 10.06
C PHE A 140 7.60 -1.58 11.49
N THR A 141 8.28 -0.50 11.82
CA THR A 141 8.14 0.17 13.12
C THR A 141 7.83 1.64 12.88
N THR A 142 6.77 2.13 13.51
CA THR A 142 6.29 3.51 13.38
C THR A 142 5.56 3.96 14.65
N THR A 143 4.98 5.16 14.65
CA THR A 143 4.07 5.58 15.71
C THR A 143 2.68 4.93 15.52
N PRO A 144 1.92 4.69 16.60
CA PRO A 144 0.59 4.08 16.53
C PRO A 144 -0.38 4.83 15.61
N ALA A 145 -0.29 6.15 15.51
CA ALA A 145 -1.14 6.96 14.62
C ALA A 145 -1.00 6.60 13.14
N ASN A 146 0.13 6.02 12.72
CA ASN A 146 0.41 5.68 11.32
C ASN A 146 -0.03 4.26 10.92
N TRP A 147 -0.85 3.57 11.71
CA TRP A 147 -1.26 2.19 11.48
C TRP A 147 -1.89 1.96 10.09
N ARG A 148 -2.69 2.93 9.61
CA ARG A 148 -3.30 2.85 8.27
C ARG A 148 -2.24 2.86 7.17
N ARG A 149 -1.24 3.75 7.30
CA ARG A 149 -0.14 3.83 6.34
C ARG A 149 0.63 2.52 6.27
N VAL A 150 0.86 1.85 7.41
CA VAL A 150 1.48 0.51 7.43
C VAL A 150 0.67 -0.51 6.63
N ALA A 151 -0.68 -0.48 6.75
CA ALA A 151 -1.54 -1.36 5.96
C ALA A 151 -1.40 -1.11 4.44
N HIS A 152 -1.28 0.15 4.01
CA HIS A 152 -1.04 0.51 2.60
C HIS A 152 0.35 0.05 2.14
N ILE A 153 1.41 0.25 2.94
CA ILE A 153 2.76 -0.23 2.63
C ILE A 153 2.80 -1.76 2.51
N ILE A 154 2.10 -2.49 3.39
CA ILE A 154 1.97 -3.95 3.27
C ILE A 154 1.29 -4.32 1.95
N SER A 155 0.21 -3.62 1.58
CA SER A 155 -0.48 -3.83 0.30
C SER A 155 0.46 -3.61 -0.89
N ASP A 156 1.28 -2.55 -0.87
CA ASP A 156 2.28 -2.28 -1.90
C ASP A 156 3.29 -3.44 -2.02
N LYS A 157 3.81 -3.93 -0.90
CA LYS A 157 4.79 -5.02 -0.88
C LYS A 157 4.20 -6.36 -1.33
N VAL A 158 2.95 -6.63 -0.99
CA VAL A 158 2.22 -7.82 -1.48
C VAL A 158 1.97 -7.71 -2.98
N TYR A 159 1.51 -6.55 -3.45
CA TYR A 159 1.28 -6.27 -4.86
C TYR A 159 2.57 -6.42 -5.68
N GLU A 160 3.62 -5.73 -5.28
CA GLU A 160 4.94 -5.79 -5.94
C GLU A 160 5.47 -7.22 -6.01
N ARG A 161 5.36 -7.98 -4.91
CA ARG A 161 5.87 -9.36 -4.87
C ARG A 161 5.09 -10.32 -5.77
N LEU A 162 3.78 -10.12 -5.93
CA LEU A 162 2.91 -11.00 -6.72
C LEU A 162 2.85 -10.60 -8.21
N THR A 163 2.96 -9.31 -8.53
CA THR A 163 2.85 -8.81 -9.93
C THR A 163 4.21 -8.50 -10.56
N GLY A 164 5.19 -8.10 -9.77
CA GLY A 164 6.47 -7.58 -10.23
C GLY A 164 6.46 -6.07 -10.53
N GLU A 165 5.30 -5.41 -10.36
CA GLU A 165 5.13 -3.98 -10.58
C GLU A 165 5.08 -3.22 -9.25
N GLY A 166 5.51 -1.97 -9.23
CA GLY A 166 5.49 -1.14 -8.02
C GLY A 166 4.07 -0.92 -7.48
N GLY A 167 3.92 -1.00 -6.16
CA GLY A 167 2.65 -0.69 -5.49
C GLY A 167 2.33 0.81 -5.51
N TYR A 168 1.06 1.16 -5.29
CA TYR A 168 0.58 2.54 -5.33
C TYR A 168 -0.41 2.87 -4.20
N PHE A 169 -0.54 2.00 -3.20
CA PHE A 169 -1.53 2.17 -2.12
C PHE A 169 -1.05 3.17 -1.04
N ASP A 170 0.26 3.27 -0.78
CA ASP A 170 0.83 4.31 0.09
C ASP A 170 1.02 5.63 -0.68
N THR A 171 -0.06 6.10 -1.33
CA THR A 171 -0.10 7.35 -2.07
C THR A 171 -1.16 8.29 -1.53
N ARG A 172 -1.04 9.57 -1.85
CA ARG A 172 -1.98 10.62 -1.44
C ARG A 172 -2.57 11.34 -2.65
N ILE A 173 -3.80 11.81 -2.48
CA ILE A 173 -4.54 12.55 -3.49
C ILE A 173 -4.64 14.01 -3.03
N ILE A 174 -4.17 14.94 -3.86
CA ILE A 174 -4.43 16.35 -3.67
C ILE A 174 -5.58 16.78 -4.56
N TYR A 175 -6.50 17.55 -4.01
CA TYR A 175 -7.71 17.99 -4.73
C TYR A 175 -8.23 19.33 -4.21
N VAL A 176 -9.17 19.89 -4.93
CA VAL A 176 -9.92 21.08 -4.48
C VAL A 176 -11.25 20.59 -3.91
N SER A 177 -11.42 20.79 -2.60
CA SER A 177 -12.69 20.55 -1.92
C SER A 177 -13.58 21.78 -2.09
N GLU A 178 -14.83 21.58 -2.54
CA GLU A 178 -15.82 22.64 -2.69
C GLU A 178 -16.98 22.43 -1.71
N THR A 179 -17.35 23.51 -1.03
CA THR A 179 -18.49 23.51 -0.09
C THR A 179 -19.32 24.79 -0.28
N GLY A 180 -20.54 24.82 0.26
CA GLY A 180 -21.44 25.96 0.19
C GLY A 180 -22.39 25.98 -1.02
N PRO A 181 -23.33 26.93 -1.09
CA PRO A 181 -24.29 27.05 -2.18
C PRO A 181 -23.60 27.40 -3.50
N LYS A 182 -24.28 27.21 -4.62
CA LYS A 182 -23.73 27.29 -5.98
C LYS A 182 -23.08 28.66 -6.28
N ASP A 183 -23.64 29.71 -5.75
CA ASP A 183 -23.24 31.12 -5.94
C ASP A 183 -22.19 31.60 -4.92
N GLN A 184 -21.94 30.83 -3.86
CA GLN A 184 -20.99 31.15 -2.79
C GLN A 184 -20.10 29.97 -2.44
N ARG A 185 -19.49 29.36 -3.45
CA ARG A 185 -18.59 28.19 -3.26
C ARG A 185 -17.32 28.57 -2.54
N VAL A 186 -17.06 27.90 -1.43
CA VAL A 186 -15.77 27.95 -0.75
C VAL A 186 -14.91 26.81 -1.27
N LYS A 187 -13.74 27.14 -1.81
CA LYS A 187 -12.78 26.17 -2.34
C LYS A 187 -11.55 26.08 -1.44
N LYS A 188 -11.19 24.89 -1.05
CA LYS A 188 -10.00 24.63 -0.22
C LYS A 188 -9.12 23.58 -0.90
N LEU A 189 -7.82 23.81 -0.84
CA LEU A 189 -6.86 22.75 -1.17
C LEU A 189 -6.90 21.70 -0.06
N ALA A 190 -7.08 20.45 -0.44
CA ALA A 190 -7.19 19.33 0.47
C ALA A 190 -6.32 18.15 0.03
N LEU A 191 -5.84 17.40 1.01
CA LEU A 191 -5.03 16.22 0.87
C LEU A 191 -5.71 15.05 1.57
N MET A 192 -5.72 13.86 0.97
CA MET A 192 -6.23 12.64 1.58
C MET A 192 -5.40 11.43 1.15
N ASP A 193 -5.50 10.33 1.89
CA ASP A 193 -4.99 9.04 1.44
C ASP A 193 -5.75 8.55 0.20
N GLN A 194 -5.16 7.66 -0.58
CA GLN A 194 -5.76 7.19 -1.83
C GLN A 194 -7.14 6.51 -1.62
N ASP A 195 -7.44 6.05 -0.42
CA ASP A 195 -8.72 5.40 -0.08
C ASP A 195 -9.77 6.35 0.53
N GLY A 196 -9.49 7.67 0.54
CA GLY A 196 -10.39 8.73 0.99
C GLY A 196 -10.29 9.09 2.47
N TYR A 197 -9.38 8.47 3.22
CA TYR A 197 -9.17 8.76 4.65
C TYR A 197 -8.14 9.86 4.88
N ASN A 198 -8.01 10.29 6.14
CA ASN A 198 -7.01 11.27 6.61
C ASN A 198 -7.06 12.60 5.85
N THR A 199 -8.25 13.06 5.48
CA THR A 199 -8.43 14.37 4.83
C THR A 199 -7.89 15.50 5.69
N LYS A 200 -6.96 16.29 5.11
CA LYS A 200 -6.42 17.52 5.70
C LYS A 200 -6.64 18.68 4.74
N TYR A 201 -7.13 19.81 5.26
CA TYR A 201 -7.21 21.04 4.49
C TYR A 201 -5.90 21.80 4.60
N LEU A 202 -5.35 22.17 3.45
CA LEU A 202 -4.06 22.88 3.34
C LEU A 202 -4.24 24.39 3.20
N THR A 203 -5.47 24.85 2.86
CA THR A 203 -5.84 26.27 2.79
C THR A 203 -7.14 26.53 3.55
N LEU A 204 -7.35 27.77 3.98
CA LEU A 204 -8.50 28.17 4.79
C LEU A 204 -9.79 28.37 3.97
N GLY A 205 -9.69 28.59 2.67
CA GLY A 205 -10.82 28.87 1.78
C GLY A 205 -11.18 30.35 1.66
N ASN A 206 -10.29 31.24 2.08
CA ASN A 206 -10.45 32.70 1.95
C ASN A 206 -10.18 33.19 0.52
N GLU A 207 -9.58 32.34 -0.30
CA GLU A 207 -9.25 32.62 -1.69
C GLU A 207 -9.64 31.46 -2.60
N LEU A 208 -9.84 31.77 -3.87
CA LEU A 208 -10.06 30.74 -4.88
C LEU A 208 -8.76 30.01 -5.15
N VAL A 209 -8.78 28.68 -4.95
CA VAL A 209 -7.66 27.78 -5.28
C VAL A 209 -8.08 26.79 -6.36
N LEU A 210 -7.19 26.50 -7.32
CA LEU A 210 -7.47 25.68 -8.49
C LEU A 210 -6.26 24.83 -8.90
N THR A 211 -6.53 23.76 -9.63
CA THR A 211 -5.55 22.96 -10.39
C THR A 211 -4.31 22.52 -9.63
N PRO A 212 -4.44 21.88 -8.44
CA PRO A 212 -3.28 21.38 -7.72
C PRO A 212 -2.58 20.26 -8.49
N ARG A 213 -1.25 20.17 -8.36
CA ARG A 213 -0.42 19.11 -8.93
C ARG A 213 0.70 18.74 -7.98
N PHE A 214 0.85 17.45 -7.74
CA PHE A 214 2.02 16.92 -7.05
C PHE A 214 3.27 17.00 -7.93
N ASN A 215 4.39 17.25 -7.27
CA ASN A 215 5.71 16.93 -7.81
C ASN A 215 5.91 15.41 -7.84
N PRO A 216 6.37 14.81 -8.96
CA PRO A 216 6.56 13.37 -9.06
C PRO A 216 7.70 12.83 -8.17
N ALA A 217 8.63 13.69 -7.72
CA ALA A 217 9.84 13.26 -7.01
C ALA A 217 9.82 13.59 -5.50
N ASN A 218 8.96 14.53 -5.04
CA ASN A 218 8.98 15.00 -3.65
C ASN A 218 7.59 15.45 -3.18
N GLN A 219 7.53 16.04 -1.97
CA GLN A 219 6.27 16.45 -1.33
C GLN A 219 5.85 17.89 -1.66
N LEU A 220 6.32 18.43 -2.78
CA LEU A 220 5.91 19.74 -3.28
C LEU A 220 4.64 19.64 -4.11
N VAL A 221 3.84 20.69 -4.03
CA VAL A 221 2.60 20.84 -4.77
C VAL A 221 2.55 22.21 -5.41
N THR A 222 2.28 22.29 -6.71
CA THR A 222 1.91 23.55 -7.35
C THR A 222 0.40 23.68 -7.41
N TYR A 223 -0.09 24.91 -7.28
CA TYR A 223 -1.51 25.24 -7.46
C TYR A 223 -1.67 26.69 -7.85
N LEU A 224 -2.82 27.02 -8.44
CA LEU A 224 -3.23 28.40 -8.71
C LEU A 224 -4.01 28.92 -7.52
N SER A 225 -3.66 30.11 -7.03
CA SER A 225 -4.44 30.85 -6.03
C SER A 225 -4.73 32.29 -6.53
N TYR A 226 -5.92 32.79 -6.18
CA TYR A 226 -6.34 34.19 -6.37
C TYR A 226 -6.14 34.99 -5.09
N PHE A 227 -5.03 34.77 -4.41
CA PHE A 227 -4.69 35.57 -3.23
C PHE A 227 -4.63 37.04 -3.56
N ARG A 228 -5.35 37.88 -2.77
CA ARG A 228 -5.54 39.32 -3.02
C ARG A 228 -6.10 39.64 -4.41
N ASN A 229 -6.98 38.80 -4.94
CA ASN A 229 -7.58 38.90 -6.28
C ASN A 229 -6.56 38.88 -7.44
N LEU A 230 -5.35 38.41 -7.21
CA LEU A 230 -4.32 38.26 -8.23
C LEU A 230 -4.05 36.76 -8.49
N PRO A 231 -4.34 36.24 -9.71
CA PRO A 231 -4.04 34.86 -10.04
C PRO A 231 -2.53 34.66 -10.14
N ARG A 232 -1.99 33.78 -9.26
CA ARG A 232 -0.58 33.41 -9.24
C ARG A 232 -0.43 31.91 -8.97
N VAL A 233 0.63 31.33 -9.50
CA VAL A 233 1.04 29.98 -9.19
C VAL A 233 1.85 29.99 -7.90
N TYR A 234 1.47 29.09 -6.99
CA TYR A 234 2.16 28.86 -5.73
C TYR A 234 2.80 27.48 -5.73
N LEU A 235 3.93 27.38 -5.08
CA LEU A 235 4.59 26.14 -4.67
C LEU A 235 4.38 25.98 -3.17
N LEU A 236 3.84 24.85 -2.75
CA LEU A 236 3.57 24.49 -1.36
C LEU A 236 4.33 23.24 -1.00
N ASP A 237 5.15 23.29 0.02
CA ASP A 237 5.70 22.11 0.68
C ASP A 237 4.67 21.62 1.70
N ILE A 238 4.11 20.42 1.49
CA ILE A 238 3.04 19.87 2.34
C ILE A 238 3.53 19.32 3.68
N GLU A 239 4.84 19.16 3.87
CA GLU A 239 5.41 18.72 5.14
C GLU A 239 5.66 19.89 6.07
N THR A 240 6.20 20.97 5.54
CA THR A 240 6.54 22.17 6.32
C THR A 240 5.41 23.20 6.33
N GLY A 241 4.49 23.16 5.36
CA GLY A 241 3.44 24.17 5.14
C GLY A 241 3.96 25.47 4.52
N ILE A 242 5.24 25.54 4.15
CA ILE A 242 5.84 26.71 3.54
C ILE A 242 5.30 26.85 2.11
N GLN A 243 4.87 28.05 1.75
CA GLN A 243 4.39 28.36 0.40
C GLN A 243 5.11 29.57 -0.17
N GLU A 244 5.39 29.53 -1.46
CA GLU A 244 6.04 30.60 -2.20
C GLU A 244 5.40 30.82 -3.57
N VAL A 245 5.53 32.00 -4.10
CA VAL A 245 5.04 32.34 -5.46
C VAL A 245 6.07 31.83 -6.48
N VAL A 246 5.63 31.06 -7.47
CA VAL A 246 6.49 30.63 -8.57
C VAL A 246 6.67 31.74 -9.59
N GLY A 247 7.80 32.45 -9.51
CA GLY A 247 8.18 33.48 -10.42
C GLY A 247 7.29 34.75 -10.36
N ASN A 248 7.76 35.82 -10.99
CA ASN A 248 7.01 37.06 -11.16
C ASN A 248 6.79 37.32 -12.66
N PHE A 249 5.80 36.62 -13.22
CA PHE A 249 5.51 36.74 -14.65
C PHE A 249 4.50 37.87 -14.90
N PRO A 250 4.69 38.66 -15.94
CA PRO A 250 3.69 39.67 -16.36
C PRO A 250 2.46 38.94 -16.90
N GLY A 251 1.27 39.40 -16.48
CA GLY A 251 0.00 38.82 -16.91
C GLY A 251 -0.50 37.64 -16.05
N MET A 252 -1.42 36.89 -16.60
CA MET A 252 -2.06 35.75 -15.92
C MET A 252 -1.24 34.47 -16.10
N THR A 253 -0.91 33.82 -14.99
CA THR A 253 -0.24 32.51 -14.96
C THR A 253 -1.21 31.46 -14.47
N PHE A 254 -1.35 30.30 -15.15
CA PHE A 254 -2.29 29.25 -14.81
C PHE A 254 -1.80 27.86 -15.24
N ALA A 255 -2.48 26.82 -14.75
CA ALA A 255 -2.26 25.42 -15.08
C ALA A 255 -0.80 24.95 -14.92
N PRO A 256 -0.20 25.10 -13.72
CA PRO A 256 1.18 24.68 -13.48
C PRO A 256 1.35 23.18 -13.68
N ARG A 257 2.54 22.78 -14.15
CA ARG A 257 2.96 21.38 -14.28
C ARG A 257 4.41 21.26 -13.88
N PHE A 258 4.74 20.18 -13.21
CA PHE A 258 6.13 19.76 -13.07
C PHE A 258 6.57 19.02 -14.33
N SER A 259 7.86 19.08 -14.62
CA SER A 259 8.51 18.17 -15.54
C SER A 259 8.50 16.73 -14.96
N PRO A 260 8.68 15.67 -15.78
CA PRO A 260 8.69 14.29 -15.30
C PRO A 260 9.76 13.99 -14.24
N ASP A 261 10.85 14.73 -14.22
CA ASP A 261 11.93 14.65 -13.23
C ASP A 261 11.70 15.52 -11.98
N GLY A 262 10.58 16.27 -11.93
CA GLY A 262 10.17 17.07 -10.77
C GLY A 262 10.90 18.40 -10.59
N LYS A 263 11.57 18.90 -11.63
CA LYS A 263 12.27 20.20 -11.61
C LYS A 263 11.43 21.36 -12.09
#